data_de0fd8a6367a538e889528dd8dde51c8
#
_entry.id   de0fd8a6367a538e889528dd8dde51c8
#
_cell.length_a   1.000
_cell.length_b   1.000
_cell.length_c   1.000
_cell.angle_alpha   90.00
_cell.angle_beta   90.00
_cell.angle_gamma   90.00
#
_symmetry.space_group_name_H-M   'P 1'
#
loop_
_entity.id
_entity.type
_entity.pdbx_description
1 polymer ?
#
loop_
_entity_poly.entity_id
_entity_poly.type
_entity_poly.pdbx_seq_one_letter_code
_entity_poly.pdbx_strand_id
1 'polypeptide(L)'
;MKKFNKFVFLLFVCILLFPLKVYSSVKEKIINNLKETNNLNFDFKQNTNGKIETGNCTLKFPKKIYCLYNNKNKKILVSNGKSLVIKSNNNYNHYPLDKTPLNIILDKKFLINNIKNFDEENKNKKNVNFRFTKNEMKIDIFFDIKNFNLIGWQVLDIYQNLNTTYLTSIIKNQNIEDAIFKIPTQE
;
A
#
# COMPACT_ATOMS: atom_id res chain seq x y z
N MET A 1 -39.61 -46.43 28.65
CA MET A 1 -38.25 -45.92 28.58
C MET A 1 -37.79 -45.93 27.12
N LYS A 2 -37.66 -44.76 26.46
CA LYS A 2 -37.28 -44.66 25.04
C LYS A 2 -35.77 -44.96 24.95
N LYS A 3 -35.42 -46.01 24.19
CA LYS A 3 -34.04 -46.25 23.76
C LYS A 3 -33.60 -45.10 22.88
N PHE A 4 -32.91 -44.10 23.43
CA PHE A 4 -32.29 -43.02 22.67
C PHE A 4 -31.19 -43.65 21.82
N ASN A 5 -31.37 -43.54 20.51
CA ASN A 5 -30.58 -44.26 19.53
C ASN A 5 -29.11 -43.80 19.56
N LYS A 6 -28.23 -44.65 20.14
CA LYS A 6 -26.76 -44.37 20.22
C LYS A 6 -26.16 -43.99 18.85
N PHE A 7 -26.81 -44.47 17.78
CA PHE A 7 -26.44 -44.16 16.40
C PHE A 7 -26.65 -42.70 16.04
N VAL A 8 -27.78 -42.10 16.49
CA VAL A 8 -28.09 -40.67 16.25
C VAL A 8 -27.11 -39.76 17.03
N PHE A 9 -26.74 -40.16 18.24
CA PHE A 9 -25.76 -39.43 19.05
C PHE A 9 -24.38 -39.47 18.42
N LEU A 10 -23.94 -40.62 17.90
CA LEU A 10 -22.66 -40.78 17.21
C LEU A 10 -22.59 -39.94 15.92
N LEU A 11 -23.68 -39.85 15.19
CA LEU A 11 -23.77 -39.06 13.97
C LEU A 11 -23.70 -37.55 14.26
N PHE A 12 -24.28 -37.10 15.38
CA PHE A 12 -24.25 -35.72 15.82
C PHE A 12 -22.85 -35.30 16.30
N VAL A 13 -22.11 -36.20 16.95
CA VAL A 13 -20.71 -35.95 17.39
C VAL A 13 -19.76 -35.89 16.19
N CYS A 14 -19.98 -36.68 15.12
CA CYS A 14 -19.15 -36.61 13.92
C CYS A 14 -19.28 -35.27 13.17
N ILE A 15 -20.46 -34.63 13.18
CA ILE A 15 -20.69 -33.33 12.52
C ILE A 15 -19.90 -32.21 13.22
N LEU A 16 -19.69 -32.31 14.54
CA LEU A 16 -18.94 -31.31 15.34
C LEU A 16 -17.42 -31.40 15.15
N LEU A 17 -16.90 -32.46 14.55
CA LEU A 17 -15.46 -32.69 14.35
C LEU A 17 -14.97 -32.25 12.96
N PHE A 18 -15.85 -31.80 12.04
CA PHE A 18 -15.41 -31.25 10.77
C PHE A 18 -14.92 -29.82 10.99
N PRO A 19 -13.58 -29.54 10.83
CA PRO A 19 -13.09 -28.18 10.89
C PRO A 19 -13.70 -27.38 9.74
N LEU A 20 -14.54 -26.43 10.05
CA LEU A 20 -15.01 -25.45 9.07
C LEU A 20 -13.76 -24.72 8.53
N LYS A 21 -13.38 -25.03 7.30
CA LYS A 21 -12.34 -24.28 6.61
C LYS A 21 -12.82 -22.86 6.43
N VAL A 22 -12.45 -21.95 7.32
CA VAL A 22 -12.66 -20.52 7.14
C VAL A 22 -11.74 -20.06 6.01
N TYR A 23 -12.31 -19.88 4.82
CA TYR A 23 -11.59 -19.27 3.71
C TYR A 23 -11.43 -17.78 4.02
N SER A 24 -10.20 -17.37 4.32
CA SER A 24 -9.87 -15.95 4.49
C SER A 24 -10.15 -15.20 3.18
N SER A 25 -10.90 -14.11 3.27
CA SER A 25 -11.20 -13.25 2.12
C SER A 25 -9.93 -12.61 1.55
N VAL A 26 -9.97 -12.16 0.30
CA VAL A 26 -8.85 -11.42 -0.31
C VAL A 26 -8.50 -10.18 0.52
N LYS A 27 -9.51 -9.47 1.03
CA LYS A 27 -9.33 -8.32 1.95
C LYS A 27 -8.54 -8.70 3.20
N GLU A 28 -8.90 -9.79 3.86
CA GLU A 28 -8.20 -10.25 5.07
C GLU A 28 -6.74 -10.60 4.78
N LYS A 29 -6.47 -11.24 3.64
CA LYS A 29 -5.10 -11.56 3.22
C LYS A 29 -4.28 -10.28 2.95
N ILE A 30 -4.86 -9.28 2.29
CA ILE A 30 -4.23 -7.97 2.07
C ILE A 30 -3.96 -7.28 3.42
N ILE A 31 -4.94 -7.26 4.33
CA ILE A 31 -4.81 -6.66 5.66
C ILE A 31 -3.69 -7.34 6.46
N ASN A 32 -3.63 -8.68 6.44
CA ASN A 32 -2.59 -9.43 7.14
C ASN A 32 -1.21 -9.16 6.54
N ASN A 33 -1.10 -9.14 5.21
CA ASN A 33 0.14 -8.78 4.53
C ASN A 33 0.60 -7.36 4.90
N LEU A 34 -0.31 -6.38 4.93
CA LEU A 34 0.00 -5.00 5.36
C LEU A 34 0.46 -4.95 6.83
N LYS A 35 -0.18 -5.71 7.74
CA LYS A 35 0.23 -5.76 9.16
C LYS A 35 1.67 -6.25 9.31
N GLU A 36 2.04 -7.29 8.58
CA GLU A 36 3.38 -7.90 8.61
C GLU A 36 4.44 -7.06 7.89
N THR A 37 4.04 -6.12 7.04
CA THR A 37 4.96 -5.26 6.28
C THR A 37 5.36 -4.04 7.08
N ASN A 38 6.65 -3.92 7.45
CA ASN A 38 7.18 -2.73 8.13
C ASN A 38 7.81 -1.76 7.14
N ASN A 39 8.42 -2.27 6.09
CA ASN A 39 9.03 -1.48 5.03
C ASN A 39 9.02 -2.24 3.70
N LEU A 40 9.20 -1.48 2.62
CA LEU A 40 9.29 -1.96 1.25
C LEU A 40 10.46 -1.28 0.54
N ASN A 41 11.30 -2.07 -0.13
CA ASN A 41 12.20 -1.60 -1.17
C ASN A 41 11.61 -2.04 -2.51
N PHE A 42 11.57 -1.15 -3.50
CA PHE A 42 10.99 -1.46 -4.80
C PHE A 42 11.51 -0.54 -5.90
N ASP A 43 11.47 -1.05 -7.12
CA ASP A 43 11.57 -0.22 -8.32
C ASP A 43 10.19 0.33 -8.68
N PHE A 44 10.14 1.53 -9.24
CA PHE A 44 8.88 2.11 -9.68
C PHE A 44 8.93 2.57 -11.13
N LYS A 45 7.73 2.55 -11.74
CA LYS A 45 7.40 3.23 -12.99
C LYS A 45 6.22 4.15 -12.75
N GLN A 46 6.43 5.44 -12.91
CA GLN A 46 5.43 6.49 -12.73
C GLN A 46 5.07 7.08 -14.08
N ASN A 47 3.77 7.25 -14.32
CA ASN A 47 3.22 7.95 -15.47
C ASN A 47 2.42 9.14 -15.01
N THR A 48 2.79 10.35 -15.45
CA THR A 48 2.05 11.58 -15.21
C THR A 48 1.70 12.19 -16.55
N ASN A 49 0.45 12.06 -16.99
CA ASN A 49 -0.03 12.53 -18.29
C ASN A 49 0.86 12.14 -19.48
N GLY A 50 1.30 10.88 -19.53
CA GLY A 50 2.17 10.35 -20.59
C GLY A 50 3.66 10.50 -20.33
N LYS A 51 4.09 11.37 -19.42
CA LYS A 51 5.49 11.45 -19.00
C LYS A 51 5.83 10.29 -18.09
N ILE A 52 6.77 9.45 -18.52
CA ILE A 52 7.25 8.29 -17.77
C ILE A 52 8.51 8.66 -16.99
N GLU A 53 8.51 8.36 -15.69
CA GLU A 53 9.67 8.42 -14.82
C GLU A 53 9.84 7.07 -14.14
N THR A 54 11.08 6.66 -13.90
CA THR A 54 11.45 5.42 -13.19
C THR A 54 12.44 5.72 -12.10
N GLY A 55 12.61 4.78 -11.18
CA GLY A 55 13.59 4.88 -10.11
C GLY A 55 13.39 3.76 -9.09
N ASN A 56 13.99 3.92 -7.94
CA ASN A 56 13.82 3.03 -6.81
C ASN A 56 13.37 3.81 -5.57
N CYS A 57 12.62 3.14 -4.69
CA CYS A 57 12.14 3.72 -3.45
C CYS A 57 12.36 2.77 -2.28
N THR A 58 12.61 3.36 -1.13
CA THR A 58 12.51 2.75 0.18
C THR A 58 11.36 3.40 0.93
N LEU A 59 10.32 2.62 1.26
CA LEU A 59 9.18 3.03 2.07
C LEU A 59 9.28 2.37 3.44
N LYS A 60 9.13 3.15 4.52
CA LYS A 60 9.07 2.64 5.90
C LYS A 60 7.83 3.19 6.60
N PHE A 61 6.95 2.29 7.02
CA PHE A 61 5.77 2.66 7.77
C PHE A 61 6.13 3.07 9.21
N PRO A 62 5.44 4.09 9.78
CA PRO A 62 4.49 4.97 9.09
C PRO A 62 5.17 6.14 8.38
N LYS A 63 4.64 6.52 7.24
CA LYS A 63 4.79 7.84 6.59
C LYS A 63 6.19 8.25 6.12
N LYS A 64 7.17 7.34 6.11
CA LYS A 64 8.52 7.62 5.61
C LYS A 64 8.71 7.02 4.22
N ILE A 65 9.30 7.77 3.30
CA ILE A 65 9.68 7.30 1.97
C ILE A 65 10.91 8.08 1.48
N TYR A 66 11.78 7.37 0.80
CA TYR A 66 12.89 7.92 0.05
C TYR A 66 12.87 7.32 -1.34
N CYS A 67 12.84 8.16 -2.38
CA CYS A 67 12.88 7.72 -3.79
C CYS A 67 14.00 8.44 -4.53
N LEU A 68 14.77 7.67 -5.28
CA LEU A 68 15.77 8.15 -6.23
C LEU A 68 15.24 7.92 -7.65
N TYR A 69 15.14 8.99 -8.43
CA TYR A 69 14.66 8.95 -9.81
C TYR A 69 15.82 8.74 -10.79
N ASN A 70 15.61 7.88 -11.79
CA ASN A 70 16.54 7.63 -12.88
C ASN A 70 16.46 8.76 -13.92
N ASN A 71 16.90 9.96 -13.55
CA ASN A 71 16.92 11.09 -14.45
C ASN A 71 18.20 11.94 -14.30
N LYS A 72 18.51 12.73 -15.35
CA LYS A 72 19.72 13.59 -15.38
C LYS A 72 19.74 14.65 -14.27
N ASN A 73 18.58 15.03 -13.76
CA ASN A 73 18.43 16.11 -12.77
C ASN A 73 18.61 15.64 -11.33
N LYS A 74 19.01 14.38 -11.10
CA LYS A 74 19.23 13.80 -9.76
C LYS A 74 18.03 14.03 -8.83
N LYS A 75 16.82 13.87 -9.37
CA LYS A 75 15.58 14.09 -8.61
C LYS A 75 15.46 13.05 -7.50
N ILE A 76 15.20 13.53 -6.29
CA ILE A 76 14.84 12.71 -5.13
C ILE A 76 13.51 13.17 -4.56
N LEU A 77 12.79 12.24 -3.92
CA LEU A 77 11.61 12.50 -3.13
C LEU A 77 11.83 11.90 -1.75
N VAL A 78 11.66 12.72 -0.71
CA VAL A 78 11.90 12.29 0.68
C VAL A 78 10.75 12.72 1.56
N SER A 79 10.24 11.79 2.38
CA SER A 79 9.36 12.12 3.50
C SER A 79 9.93 11.57 4.81
N ASN A 80 9.94 12.41 5.85
CA ASN A 80 10.33 12.03 7.22
C ASN A 80 9.11 11.71 8.11
N GLY A 81 7.90 11.69 7.53
CA GLY A 81 6.63 11.49 8.25
C GLY A 81 5.87 12.78 8.58
N LYS A 82 6.50 13.94 8.48
CA LYS A 82 5.89 15.27 8.68
C LYS A 82 5.93 16.12 7.43
N SER A 83 7.06 16.13 6.77
CA SER A 83 7.36 16.89 5.56
C SER A 83 7.61 15.98 4.38
N LEU A 84 7.28 16.45 3.19
CA LEU A 84 7.64 15.89 1.90
C LEU A 84 8.51 16.88 1.16
N VAL A 85 9.68 16.46 0.71
CA VAL A 85 10.57 17.26 -0.14
C VAL A 85 10.79 16.57 -1.47
N ILE A 86 10.69 17.33 -2.54
CA ILE A 86 11.12 16.94 -3.88
C ILE A 86 12.26 17.86 -4.27
N LYS A 87 13.48 17.32 -4.32
CA LYS A 87 14.69 18.04 -4.70
C LYS A 87 15.24 17.52 -6.01
N SER A 88 15.73 18.42 -6.85
CA SER A 88 16.52 18.15 -8.05
C SER A 88 17.62 19.19 -8.17
N ASN A 89 18.52 19.09 -9.18
CA ASN A 89 19.62 20.05 -9.34
C ASN A 89 19.19 21.53 -9.25
N ASN A 90 18.00 21.86 -9.79
CA ASN A 90 17.55 23.25 -9.96
C ASN A 90 16.30 23.59 -9.16
N ASN A 91 15.71 22.63 -8.44
CA ASN A 91 14.42 22.83 -7.77
C ASN A 91 14.43 22.19 -6.39
N TYR A 92 13.87 22.90 -5.43
CA TYR A 92 13.61 22.41 -4.08
C TYR A 92 12.17 22.77 -3.70
N ASN A 93 11.33 21.77 -3.58
CA ASN A 93 9.93 21.94 -3.20
C ASN A 93 9.66 21.23 -1.89
N HIS A 94 9.12 21.95 -0.92
CA HIS A 94 8.80 21.44 0.42
C HIS A 94 7.31 21.57 0.69
N TYR A 95 6.69 20.48 1.11
CA TYR A 95 5.27 20.39 1.39
C TYR A 95 5.03 19.78 2.77
N PRO A 96 4.03 20.24 3.54
CA PRO A 96 3.49 19.47 4.66
C PRO A 96 2.94 18.14 4.12
N LEU A 97 3.37 17.01 4.70
CA LEU A 97 2.97 15.69 4.19
C LEU A 97 1.45 15.48 4.23
N ASP A 98 0.78 16.01 5.25
CA ASP A 98 -0.68 15.90 5.45
C ASP A 98 -1.50 16.59 4.35
N LYS A 99 -0.89 17.46 3.56
CA LYS A 99 -1.48 18.12 2.39
C LYS A 99 -1.23 17.37 1.07
N THR A 100 -0.62 16.19 1.14
CA THR A 100 -0.28 15.39 -0.04
C THR A 100 -0.99 14.03 -0.04
N PRO A 101 -1.28 13.44 -1.22
CA PRO A 101 -1.85 12.10 -1.32
C PRO A 101 -0.96 11.02 -0.67
N LEU A 102 0.36 11.22 -0.63
CA LEU A 102 1.29 10.29 0.02
C LEU A 102 1.01 10.09 1.51
N ASN A 103 0.44 11.09 2.19
CA ASN A 103 0.02 10.94 3.58
C ASN A 103 -0.95 9.78 3.82
N ILE A 104 -1.79 9.48 2.82
CA ILE A 104 -2.76 8.38 2.87
C ILE A 104 -2.09 7.06 2.50
N ILE A 105 -1.33 7.05 1.41
CA ILE A 105 -0.65 5.86 0.88
C ILE A 105 0.35 5.31 1.90
N LEU A 106 1.05 6.20 2.61
CA LEU A 106 2.07 5.86 3.60
C LEU A 106 1.51 5.61 5.02
N ASP A 107 0.18 5.72 5.22
CA ASP A 107 -0.47 5.45 6.49
C ASP A 107 -1.07 4.04 6.55
N LYS A 108 -0.24 3.07 6.96
CA LYS A 108 -0.65 1.67 7.08
C LYS A 108 -1.90 1.48 7.95
N LYS A 109 -2.02 2.22 9.05
CA LYS A 109 -3.19 2.11 9.94
C LYS A 109 -4.47 2.58 9.23
N PHE A 110 -4.38 3.70 8.50
CA PHE A 110 -5.48 4.21 7.69
C PHE A 110 -5.90 3.17 6.64
N LEU A 111 -4.94 2.61 5.89
CA LEU A 111 -5.23 1.60 4.86
C LEU A 111 -5.95 0.38 5.46
N ILE A 112 -5.42 -0.20 6.53
CA ILE A 112 -6.00 -1.38 7.19
C ILE A 112 -7.42 -1.10 7.67
N ASN A 113 -7.66 0.04 8.31
CA ASN A 113 -8.98 0.37 8.86
C ASN A 113 -10.01 0.60 7.76
N ASN A 114 -9.60 1.20 6.64
CA ASN A 114 -10.52 1.49 5.56
C ASN A 114 -10.76 0.30 4.63
N ILE A 115 -9.75 -0.51 4.30
CA ILE A 115 -9.91 -1.72 3.47
C ILE A 115 -10.98 -2.65 4.04
N LYS A 116 -11.15 -2.72 5.37
CA LYS A 116 -12.20 -3.53 6.01
C LYS A 116 -13.61 -3.13 5.58
N ASN A 117 -13.84 -1.83 5.40
CA ASN A 117 -15.16 -1.21 5.22
C ASN A 117 -15.51 -0.94 3.76
N PHE A 118 -14.56 -1.09 2.83
CA PHE A 118 -14.82 -0.84 1.42
C PHE A 118 -15.25 -2.10 0.68
N ASP A 119 -16.21 -1.94 -0.23
CA ASP A 119 -16.48 -2.96 -1.22
C ASP A 119 -15.31 -3.05 -2.21
N GLU A 120 -14.99 -4.28 -2.65
CA GLU A 120 -13.92 -4.51 -3.61
C GLU A 120 -14.32 -3.86 -4.94
N GLU A 121 -13.83 -2.65 -5.22
CA GLU A 121 -13.99 -2.06 -6.55
C GLU A 121 -12.98 -2.68 -7.52
N ASN A 122 -13.48 -3.19 -8.65
CA ASN A 122 -12.69 -3.71 -9.76
C ASN A 122 -11.70 -4.84 -9.42
N LYS A 123 -12.23 -5.98 -9.04
CA LYS A 123 -11.49 -7.23 -9.00
C LYS A 123 -11.27 -7.73 -10.44
N ASN A 124 -10.09 -7.47 -10.99
CA ASN A 124 -9.67 -8.15 -12.21
C ASN A 124 -8.85 -9.41 -11.89
N LYS A 125 -8.46 -10.19 -12.93
CA LYS A 125 -7.70 -11.45 -12.74
C LYS A 125 -6.30 -11.27 -12.14
N LYS A 126 -5.79 -10.03 -11.98
CA LYS A 126 -4.42 -9.73 -11.57
C LYS A 126 -4.31 -8.91 -10.28
N ASN A 127 -5.22 -7.98 -10.06
CA ASN A 127 -5.17 -7.05 -8.92
C ASN A 127 -6.55 -6.75 -8.34
N VAL A 128 -6.54 -6.27 -7.11
CA VAL A 128 -7.68 -5.69 -6.40
C VAL A 128 -7.38 -4.23 -6.14
N ASN A 129 -8.33 -3.36 -6.44
CA ASN A 129 -8.20 -1.93 -6.27
C ASN A 129 -9.14 -1.44 -5.17
N PHE A 130 -8.62 -0.53 -4.33
CA PHE A 130 -9.42 0.17 -3.34
C PHE A 130 -9.36 1.66 -3.62
N ARG A 131 -10.52 2.30 -3.72
CA ARG A 131 -10.64 3.75 -3.90
C ARG A 131 -10.89 4.41 -2.57
N PHE A 132 -10.10 5.41 -2.25
CA PHE A 132 -10.24 6.24 -1.06
C PHE A 132 -10.47 7.68 -1.45
N THR A 133 -11.36 8.36 -0.70
CA THR A 133 -11.55 9.80 -0.81
C THR A 133 -11.33 10.41 0.57
N LYS A 134 -10.39 11.36 0.67
CA LYS A 134 -10.12 12.10 1.91
C LYS A 134 -9.69 13.52 1.56
N ASN A 135 -10.36 14.52 2.15
CA ASN A 135 -10.08 15.94 1.87
C ASN A 135 -10.03 16.24 0.37
N GLU A 136 -11.06 15.77 -0.39
CA GLU A 136 -11.18 15.91 -1.85
C GLU A 136 -10.14 15.14 -2.68
N MET A 137 -9.11 14.58 -2.05
CA MET A 137 -8.12 13.74 -2.72
C MET A 137 -8.72 12.36 -3.01
N LYS A 138 -8.74 11.98 -4.29
CA LYS A 138 -9.13 10.63 -4.75
C LYS A 138 -7.88 9.81 -5.00
N ILE A 139 -7.81 8.64 -4.39
CA ILE A 139 -6.64 7.76 -4.44
C ILE A 139 -7.12 6.34 -4.71
N ASP A 140 -6.62 5.74 -5.77
CA ASP A 140 -6.78 4.31 -6.03
C ASP A 140 -5.50 3.59 -5.61
N ILE A 141 -5.62 2.52 -4.82
CA ILE A 141 -4.49 1.71 -4.36
C ILE A 141 -4.65 0.29 -4.87
N PHE A 142 -3.58 -0.27 -5.44
CA PHE A 142 -3.57 -1.55 -6.13
C PHE A 142 -2.83 -2.60 -5.32
N PHE A 143 -3.47 -3.77 -5.15
CA PHE A 143 -2.85 -4.93 -4.52
C PHE A 143 -2.86 -6.13 -5.47
N ASP A 144 -1.78 -6.89 -5.49
CA ASP A 144 -1.69 -8.14 -6.23
C ASP A 144 -2.59 -9.21 -5.63
N ILE A 145 -3.35 -9.96 -6.46
CA ILE A 145 -4.30 -10.98 -5.97
C ILE A 145 -3.62 -12.28 -5.54
N LYS A 146 -2.36 -12.52 -5.95
CA LYS A 146 -1.63 -13.75 -5.64
C LYS A 146 -0.82 -13.65 -4.35
N ASN A 147 -0.06 -12.56 -4.20
CA ASN A 147 0.85 -12.36 -3.07
C ASN A 147 0.38 -11.25 -2.12
N PHE A 148 -0.74 -10.56 -2.44
CA PHE A 148 -1.38 -9.51 -1.63
C PHE A 148 -0.48 -8.29 -1.34
N ASN A 149 0.59 -8.12 -2.09
CA ASN A 149 1.47 -6.97 -1.96
C ASN A 149 0.83 -5.71 -2.53
N LEU A 150 1.18 -4.56 -1.94
CA LEU A 150 0.96 -3.26 -2.55
C LEU A 150 1.79 -3.20 -3.85
N ILE A 151 1.13 -3.01 -4.99
CA ILE A 151 1.76 -2.98 -6.32
C ILE A 151 1.60 -1.64 -7.04
N GLY A 152 0.97 -0.66 -6.41
CA GLY A 152 0.87 0.66 -6.99
C GLY A 152 -0.25 1.50 -6.44
N TRP A 153 -0.34 2.70 -6.95
CA TRP A 153 -1.39 3.66 -6.66
C TRP A 153 -1.59 4.62 -7.81
N GLN A 154 -2.76 5.24 -7.82
CA GLN A 154 -3.12 6.30 -8.75
C GLN A 154 -3.72 7.46 -7.98
N VAL A 155 -3.29 8.67 -8.27
CA VAL A 155 -3.74 9.91 -7.63
C VAL A 155 -3.91 11.02 -8.66
N LEU A 156 -4.77 11.99 -8.36
CA LEU A 156 -4.72 13.28 -9.02
C LEU A 156 -3.77 14.18 -8.23
N ASP A 157 -2.84 14.84 -8.93
CA ASP A 157 -2.00 15.85 -8.31
C ASP A 157 -2.77 17.18 -8.11
N ILE A 158 -2.13 18.18 -7.54
CA ILE A 158 -2.74 19.50 -7.30
C ILE A 158 -3.17 20.23 -8.57
N TYR A 159 -2.62 19.84 -9.71
CA TYR A 159 -2.95 20.38 -11.05
C TYR A 159 -3.97 19.51 -11.79
N GLN A 160 -4.60 18.54 -11.10
CA GLN A 160 -5.53 17.55 -11.68
C GLN A 160 -4.87 16.61 -12.71
N ASN A 161 -3.55 16.49 -12.71
CA ASN A 161 -2.86 15.52 -13.55
C ASN A 161 -2.99 14.12 -12.93
N LEU A 162 -3.35 13.17 -13.76
CA LEU A 162 -3.41 11.78 -13.35
C LEU A 162 -1.99 11.22 -13.21
N ASN A 163 -1.63 10.84 -11.99
CA ASN A 163 -0.35 10.24 -11.68
C ASN A 163 -0.56 8.78 -11.26
N THR A 164 -0.03 7.86 -12.04
CA THR A 164 -0.10 6.42 -11.76
C THR A 164 1.30 5.88 -11.52
N THR A 165 1.51 5.24 -10.37
CA THR A 165 2.77 4.63 -9.98
C THR A 165 2.58 3.12 -9.81
N TYR A 166 3.37 2.32 -10.53
CA TYR A 166 3.46 0.87 -10.37
C TYR A 166 4.78 0.47 -9.72
N LEU A 167 4.72 -0.52 -8.84
CA LEU A 167 5.84 -1.06 -8.09
C LEU A 167 6.24 -2.42 -8.66
N THR A 168 7.53 -2.64 -8.79
CA THR A 168 8.13 -3.91 -9.21
C THR A 168 9.32 -4.25 -8.29
N SER A 169 9.87 -5.46 -8.40
CA SER A 169 11.04 -5.89 -7.60
C SER A 169 10.87 -5.67 -6.09
N ILE A 170 9.66 -5.93 -5.58
CA ILE A 170 9.29 -5.60 -4.19
C ILE A 170 9.99 -6.54 -3.20
N ILE A 171 10.77 -5.96 -2.27
CA ILE A 171 11.41 -6.65 -1.15
C ILE A 171 10.88 -6.05 0.15
N LYS A 172 10.45 -6.90 1.10
CA LYS A 172 9.86 -6.47 2.37
C LYS A 172 10.84 -6.64 3.53
N ASN A 173 10.65 -5.81 4.56
CA ASN A 173 11.21 -5.98 5.89
C ASN A 173 12.75 -6.06 5.92
N GLN A 174 13.40 -5.27 5.07
CA GLN A 174 14.84 -5.13 5.10
C GLN A 174 15.30 -4.31 6.31
N ASN A 175 16.56 -4.47 6.71
CA ASN A 175 17.18 -3.57 7.69
C ASN A 175 17.43 -2.22 7.03
N ILE A 176 16.75 -1.16 7.52
CA ILE A 176 16.79 0.19 6.93
C ILE A 176 17.17 1.20 8.00
N GLU A 177 18.24 1.93 7.76
CA GLU A 177 18.64 3.04 8.61
C GLU A 177 17.70 4.25 8.41
N ASP A 178 17.26 4.85 9.52
CA ASP A 178 16.36 6.02 9.47
C ASP A 178 17.02 7.28 8.88
N ALA A 179 18.33 7.31 8.80
CA ALA A 179 19.11 8.43 8.25
C ALA A 179 18.73 8.76 6.79
N ILE A 180 18.33 7.75 5.99
CA ILE A 180 17.95 7.98 4.58
C ILE A 180 16.69 8.85 4.43
N PHE A 181 15.84 8.92 5.45
CA PHE A 181 14.62 9.73 5.45
C PHE A 181 14.83 11.17 5.99
N LYS A 182 16.08 11.57 6.22
CA LYS A 182 16.40 12.93 6.63
C LYS A 182 16.12 13.89 5.48
N ILE A 183 15.37 14.94 5.78
CA ILE A 183 15.07 15.99 4.78
C ILE A 183 16.37 16.67 4.35
N PRO A 184 16.68 16.73 3.05
CA PRO A 184 17.84 17.43 2.54
C PRO A 184 17.67 18.93 2.74
N THR A 185 18.80 19.63 2.92
CA THR A 185 18.83 21.09 2.98
C THR A 185 18.64 21.71 1.59
N GLN A 186 18.06 22.89 1.57
CA GLN A 186 18.08 23.76 0.39
C GLN A 186 19.49 24.40 0.33
N GLU A 187 20.30 23.99 -0.62
CA GLU A 187 21.57 24.63 -0.98
C GLU A 187 21.34 25.58 -2.14
#